data_223c79946907ff93d294da28678eed8a
#
_entry.id   223c79946907ff93d294da28678eed8a
#
_cell.length_a   1.000
_cell.length_b   1.000
_cell.length_c   1.000
_cell.angle_alpha   90.00
_cell.angle_beta   90.00
_cell.angle_gamma   90.00
#
_symmetry.space_group_name_H-M   'P 1'
#
loop_
_entity.id
_entity.type
_entity.pdbx_description
1 polymer ?
#
loop_
_entity_poly.entity_id
_entity_poly.type
_entity_poly.pdbx_seq_one_letter_code
_entity_poly.pdbx_strand_id
1 'polypeptide(L)'
;HLCGQPCEMDKIHALGQEYGFAIIEDASHAIGGKYKGNPIGNCEYSDITVFSFHPVKIVTTAEGGVVTTNSKELAAKLDLLRSHGITRDSSLMQNDSHGGWYYEQVDLGFNYRMTEMQAALGVSQMSRLHDFVAKRNALAARYDELLKGLPLVTPCQIEDSYSGRHLYVIRLKINEITITHKECFDQLRERGIGVNLHYIPVHTQPYYKELGLVFTQLDEAESYYQDAISIPLFHAMTEAQQDEVIKVIKEVLV
;
A
#
# COMPACT_ATOMS: atom_id res chain seq x y z
N HIS A 1 4.40 0.38 4.18
CA HIS A 1 3.15 0.38 4.98
C HIS A 1 2.20 -0.72 4.50
N LEU A 2 2.69 -1.97 4.57
CA LEU A 2 1.95 -3.14 4.07
C LEU A 2 0.57 -3.25 4.72
N CYS A 3 -0.43 -3.63 3.93
CA CYS A 3 -1.84 -3.78 4.33
C CYS A 3 -2.53 -2.51 4.86
N GLY A 4 -1.81 -1.39 4.95
CA GLY A 4 -2.31 -0.12 5.49
C GLY A 4 -1.81 0.19 6.90
N GLN A 5 -1.07 -0.71 7.54
CA GLN A 5 -0.39 -0.47 8.80
C GLN A 5 0.84 0.40 8.58
N PRO A 6 0.97 1.56 9.23
CA PRO A 6 2.19 2.34 9.17
C PRO A 6 3.38 1.59 9.78
N CYS A 7 4.56 1.80 9.22
CA CYS A 7 5.82 1.40 9.85
C CYS A 7 6.11 2.29 11.08
N GLU A 8 7.03 1.87 11.94
CA GLU A 8 7.53 2.69 13.05
C GLU A 8 8.50 3.77 12.49
N MET A 9 7.90 4.80 11.87
CA MET A 9 8.62 5.78 11.07
C MET A 9 9.61 6.63 11.85
N ASP A 10 9.36 6.93 13.12
CA ASP A 10 10.30 7.62 13.99
C ASP A 10 11.61 6.86 14.18
N LYS A 11 11.55 5.52 14.29
CA LYS A 11 12.74 4.66 14.38
C LYS A 11 13.51 4.63 13.06
N ILE A 12 12.79 4.53 11.93
CA ILE A 12 13.41 4.56 10.60
C ILE A 12 14.05 5.93 10.35
N HIS A 13 13.36 7.01 10.75
CA HIS A 13 13.89 8.36 10.64
C HIS A 13 15.19 8.54 11.44
N ALA A 14 15.23 8.04 12.68
CA ALA A 14 16.43 8.08 13.51
C ALA A 14 17.62 7.37 12.83
N LEU A 15 17.41 6.23 12.20
CA LEU A 15 18.43 5.54 11.40
C LEU A 15 18.85 6.37 10.17
N GLY A 16 17.88 7.00 9.48
CA GLY A 16 18.18 7.90 8.37
C GLY A 16 19.07 9.07 8.77
N GLN A 17 18.83 9.65 9.96
CA GLN A 17 19.69 10.70 10.52
C GLN A 17 21.08 10.19 10.91
N GLU A 18 21.16 8.99 11.50
CA GLU A 18 22.43 8.39 11.93
C GLU A 18 23.33 8.01 10.74
N TYR A 19 22.75 7.40 9.70
CA TYR A 19 23.51 6.86 8.57
C TYR A 19 23.47 7.73 7.31
N GLY A 20 22.73 8.83 7.30
CA GLY A 20 22.70 9.80 6.19
C GLY A 20 22.01 9.30 4.92
N PHE A 21 20.99 8.45 5.00
CA PHE A 21 20.22 7.99 3.85
C PHE A 21 18.86 8.71 3.73
N ALA A 22 18.39 8.85 2.50
CA ALA A 22 17.05 9.35 2.21
C ALA A 22 15.98 8.29 2.48
N ILE A 23 14.80 8.73 2.91
CA ILE A 23 13.68 7.85 3.24
C ILE A 23 12.53 8.09 2.27
N ILE A 24 12.11 7.03 1.60
CA ILE A 24 10.91 7.01 0.76
C ILE A 24 9.89 6.04 1.39
N GLU A 25 8.72 6.57 1.76
CA GLU A 25 7.61 5.77 2.24
C GLU A 25 6.81 5.20 1.06
N ASP A 26 6.77 3.89 0.91
CA ASP A 26 5.74 3.24 0.09
C ASP A 26 4.45 3.14 0.92
N ALA A 27 3.56 4.10 0.71
CA ALA A 27 2.25 4.19 1.33
C ALA A 27 1.11 3.73 0.39
N SER A 28 1.42 2.92 -0.62
CA SER A 28 0.45 2.40 -1.61
C SER A 28 -0.76 1.71 -0.99
N HIS A 29 -0.67 1.27 0.27
CA HIS A 29 -1.76 0.65 1.04
C HIS A 29 -2.28 1.52 2.20
N ALA A 30 -1.71 2.70 2.45
CA ALA A 30 -1.89 3.38 3.73
C ALA A 30 -2.56 4.76 3.65
N ILE A 31 -3.14 5.12 2.50
CA ILE A 31 -3.87 6.38 2.39
C ILE A 31 -5.00 6.45 3.42
N GLY A 32 -5.10 7.59 4.14
CA GLY A 32 -6.03 7.80 5.24
C GLY A 32 -5.62 7.16 6.56
N GLY A 33 -4.48 6.45 6.59
CA GLY A 33 -3.84 5.97 7.82
C GLY A 33 -3.18 7.10 8.60
N LYS A 34 -2.86 6.84 9.87
CA LYS A 34 -2.15 7.78 10.76
C LYS A 34 -1.06 7.08 11.55
N TYR A 35 0.01 7.81 11.82
CA TYR A 35 1.06 7.42 12.75
C TYR A 35 1.28 8.54 13.77
N LYS A 36 1.24 8.20 15.07
CA LYS A 36 1.32 9.17 16.20
C LYS A 36 0.37 10.36 16.03
N GLY A 37 -0.87 10.07 15.57
CA GLY A 37 -1.92 11.05 15.36
C GLY A 37 -1.85 11.84 14.04
N ASN A 38 -0.72 11.82 13.34
CA ASN A 38 -0.49 12.54 12.09
C ASN A 38 -0.82 11.67 10.86
N PRO A 39 -1.37 12.25 9.78
CA PRO A 39 -1.71 11.49 8.57
C PRO A 39 -0.44 10.99 7.87
N ILE A 40 -0.48 9.75 7.38
CA ILE A 40 0.53 9.23 6.45
C ILE A 40 0.56 10.13 5.22
N GLY A 41 1.78 10.46 4.75
CA GLY A 41 1.99 11.38 3.63
C GLY A 41 2.25 12.83 4.03
N ASN A 42 2.28 13.14 5.34
CA ASN A 42 2.73 14.45 5.83
C ASN A 42 4.25 14.65 5.75
N CYS A 43 5.00 13.58 5.42
CA CYS A 43 6.46 13.59 5.30
C CYS A 43 7.17 14.16 6.53
N GLU A 44 6.67 13.87 7.74
CA GLU A 44 7.32 14.26 9.00
C GLU A 44 8.60 13.44 9.24
N TYR A 45 8.60 12.18 8.80
CA TYR A 45 9.67 11.21 9.03
C TYR A 45 10.38 10.77 7.75
N SER A 46 9.98 11.31 6.59
CA SER A 46 10.51 10.90 5.29
C SER A 46 10.74 12.07 4.36
N ASP A 47 11.54 11.86 3.33
CA ASP A 47 11.76 12.84 2.27
C ASP A 47 10.61 12.83 1.26
N ILE A 48 10.06 11.64 1.02
CA ILE A 48 8.99 11.40 0.04
C ILE A 48 8.04 10.33 0.58
N THR A 49 6.73 10.52 0.34
CA THR A 49 5.72 9.47 0.50
C THR A 49 5.00 9.22 -0.83
N VAL A 50 4.84 7.95 -1.23
CA VAL A 50 4.19 7.54 -2.48
C VAL A 50 2.89 6.83 -2.19
N PHE A 51 1.81 7.25 -2.86
CA PHE A 51 0.49 6.61 -2.84
C PHE A 51 0.13 6.02 -4.20
N SER A 52 -0.58 4.90 -4.20
CA SER A 52 -1.14 4.26 -5.38
C SER A 52 -2.65 4.49 -5.47
N PHE A 53 -3.12 4.83 -6.67
CA PHE A 53 -4.54 4.97 -7.00
C PHE A 53 -4.99 3.92 -8.03
N HIS A 54 -4.31 2.76 -8.07
CA HIS A 54 -4.73 1.59 -8.84
C HIS A 54 -6.18 1.18 -8.47
N PRO A 55 -6.95 0.53 -9.35
CA PRO A 55 -8.38 0.21 -9.14
C PRO A 55 -8.71 -0.50 -7.82
N VAL A 56 -7.83 -1.34 -7.30
CA VAL A 56 -8.07 -2.11 -6.06
C VAL A 56 -7.80 -1.32 -4.77
N LYS A 57 -7.21 -0.12 -4.87
CA LYS A 57 -6.81 0.66 -3.68
C LYS A 57 -8.02 1.28 -2.96
N ILE A 58 -7.79 1.80 -1.75
CA ILE A 58 -8.82 2.46 -0.92
C ILE A 58 -9.48 3.62 -1.68
N VAL A 59 -8.66 4.39 -2.40
CA VAL A 59 -9.05 5.45 -3.34
C VAL A 59 -8.46 5.09 -4.69
N THR A 60 -9.20 5.31 -5.76
CA THR A 60 -8.73 5.01 -7.12
C THR A 60 -8.93 6.17 -8.07
N THR A 61 -8.05 6.23 -9.08
CA THR A 61 -8.20 7.08 -10.27
C THR A 61 -8.25 6.24 -11.56
N ALA A 62 -8.73 4.98 -11.48
CA ALA A 62 -8.57 3.89 -12.45
C ALA A 62 -7.10 3.44 -12.51
N GLU A 63 -6.19 4.27 -12.93
CA GLU A 63 -4.74 4.17 -12.77
C GLU A 63 -4.20 5.51 -12.30
N GLY A 64 -3.18 5.50 -11.45
CA GLY A 64 -2.54 6.71 -10.97
C GLY A 64 -1.79 6.53 -9.67
N GLY A 65 -1.19 7.61 -9.24
CA GLY A 65 -0.47 7.73 -7.97
C GLY A 65 -0.20 9.19 -7.64
N VAL A 66 0.15 9.43 -6.40
CA VAL A 66 0.55 10.74 -5.89
C VAL A 66 1.81 10.59 -5.06
N VAL A 67 2.69 11.56 -5.21
CA VAL A 67 3.89 11.72 -4.41
C VAL A 67 3.73 12.98 -3.57
N THR A 68 4.01 12.89 -2.27
CA THR A 68 4.07 14.04 -1.37
C THR A 68 5.48 14.24 -0.86
N THR A 69 5.86 15.50 -0.61
CA THR A 69 7.14 15.90 -0.02
C THR A 69 7.05 17.29 0.60
N ASN A 70 7.84 17.54 1.62
CA ASN A 70 8.02 18.89 2.20
C ASN A 70 9.20 19.66 1.59
N SER A 71 10.03 18.99 0.74
CA SER A 71 11.14 19.61 0.04
C SER A 71 10.70 20.29 -1.26
N LYS A 72 10.92 21.59 -1.37
CA LYS A 72 10.64 22.33 -2.62
C LYS A 72 11.50 21.85 -3.78
N GLU A 73 12.74 21.44 -3.51
CA GLU A 73 13.67 20.91 -4.50
C GLU A 73 13.17 19.57 -5.07
N LEU A 74 12.80 18.65 -4.18
CA LEU A 74 12.23 17.35 -4.60
C LEU A 74 10.90 17.53 -5.36
N ALA A 75 10.03 18.45 -4.90
CA ALA A 75 8.78 18.75 -5.59
C ALA A 75 9.02 19.26 -7.02
N ALA A 76 9.95 20.19 -7.22
CA ALA A 76 10.32 20.71 -8.52
C ALA A 76 10.90 19.61 -9.44
N LYS A 77 11.77 18.75 -8.89
CA LYS A 77 12.34 17.63 -9.64
C LYS A 77 11.30 16.59 -10.03
N LEU A 78 10.38 16.25 -9.13
CA LEU A 78 9.27 15.32 -9.39
C LEU A 78 8.35 15.87 -10.52
N ASP A 79 8.03 17.16 -10.48
CA ASP A 79 7.20 17.80 -11.50
C ASP A 79 7.88 17.82 -12.86
N LEU A 80 9.16 18.13 -12.90
CA LEU A 80 10.00 18.09 -14.11
C LEU A 80 10.05 16.68 -14.72
N LEU A 81 10.39 15.68 -13.92
CA LEU A 81 10.52 14.29 -14.36
C LEU A 81 9.19 13.66 -14.79
N ARG A 82 8.08 14.02 -14.14
CA ARG A 82 6.73 13.60 -14.53
C ARG A 82 6.34 14.07 -15.94
N SER A 83 6.93 15.17 -16.39
CA SER A 83 6.60 15.89 -17.63
C SER A 83 7.76 15.97 -18.61
N HIS A 84 8.33 14.82 -18.98
CA HIS A 84 9.39 14.66 -19.98
C HIS A 84 10.74 15.30 -19.64
N GLY A 85 10.96 15.82 -18.45
CA GLY A 85 12.13 16.64 -18.14
C GLY A 85 12.11 18.01 -18.83
N ILE A 86 10.93 18.50 -19.19
CA ILE A 86 10.73 19.76 -19.90
C ILE A 86 10.39 20.87 -18.93
N THR A 87 11.04 22.02 -19.09
CA THR A 87 10.76 23.25 -18.34
C THR A 87 10.42 24.42 -19.25
N ARG A 88 9.59 25.34 -18.72
CA ARG A 88 9.37 26.69 -19.26
C ARG A 88 9.83 27.76 -18.28
N ASP A 89 10.40 27.37 -17.16
CA ASP A 89 10.96 28.28 -16.16
C ASP A 89 12.29 28.81 -16.70
N SER A 90 12.36 30.11 -16.95
CA SER A 90 13.55 30.78 -17.47
C SER A 90 14.77 30.64 -16.56
N SER A 91 14.56 30.42 -15.27
CA SER A 91 15.67 30.21 -14.33
C SER A 91 16.33 28.84 -14.45
N LEU A 92 15.66 27.87 -15.08
CA LEU A 92 16.14 26.51 -15.34
C LEU A 92 16.58 26.30 -16.79
N MET A 93 16.24 27.23 -17.68
CA MET A 93 16.63 27.16 -19.10
C MET A 93 18.11 27.51 -19.28
N GLN A 94 18.75 26.91 -20.27
CA GLN A 94 20.15 27.14 -20.63
C GLN A 94 20.31 28.20 -21.73
N ASN A 95 19.25 28.45 -22.51
CA ASN A 95 19.27 29.38 -23.63
C ASN A 95 18.17 30.43 -23.49
N ASP A 96 18.32 31.55 -24.21
CA ASP A 96 17.30 32.60 -24.27
C ASP A 96 16.04 32.10 -24.99
N SER A 97 14.89 32.53 -24.49
CA SER A 97 13.61 32.18 -25.09
C SER A 97 13.43 32.81 -26.49
N HIS A 98 13.06 32.00 -27.45
CA HIS A 98 12.75 32.46 -28.81
C HIS A 98 11.29 32.92 -28.98
N GLY A 99 10.48 32.84 -27.91
CA GLY A 99 9.07 33.24 -27.93
C GLY A 99 8.20 32.46 -26.96
N GLY A 100 6.93 32.80 -26.87
CA GLY A 100 5.99 32.21 -25.91
C GLY A 100 5.75 30.69 -26.06
N TRP A 101 6.18 30.07 -27.11
CA TRP A 101 6.13 28.63 -27.37
C TRP A 101 7.37 27.92 -26.89
N TYR A 102 8.45 28.63 -26.54
CA TYR A 102 9.75 28.06 -26.21
C TYR A 102 9.74 27.27 -24.90
N TYR A 103 10.44 26.19 -24.88
CA TYR A 103 10.70 25.34 -23.73
C TYR A 103 12.02 24.58 -23.94
N GLU A 104 12.57 24.07 -22.86
CA GLU A 104 13.76 23.21 -22.93
C GLU A 104 13.53 21.89 -22.23
N GLN A 105 14.06 20.81 -22.79
CA GLN A 105 14.22 19.55 -22.12
C GLN A 105 15.59 19.57 -21.43
N VAL A 106 15.58 19.69 -20.11
CA VAL A 106 16.79 19.82 -19.28
C VAL A 106 17.16 18.54 -18.55
N ASP A 107 16.29 17.54 -18.61
CA ASP A 107 16.52 16.20 -18.03
C ASP A 107 15.76 15.14 -18.82
N LEU A 108 16.10 13.84 -18.61
CA LEU A 108 15.36 12.72 -19.17
C LEU A 108 14.18 12.35 -18.24
N GLY A 109 12.97 12.77 -18.61
CA GLY A 109 11.77 12.50 -17.84
C GLY A 109 10.82 11.50 -18.51
N PHE A 110 9.67 11.32 -17.87
CA PHE A 110 8.62 10.39 -18.24
C PHE A 110 7.36 11.13 -18.72
N ASN A 111 6.43 10.43 -19.32
CA ASN A 111 5.08 10.92 -19.56
C ASN A 111 4.13 10.35 -18.50
N TYR A 112 4.24 10.84 -17.26
CA TYR A 112 3.54 10.30 -16.10
C TYR A 112 2.49 11.26 -15.54
N ARG A 113 1.99 12.16 -16.38
CA ARG A 113 0.89 13.05 -15.99
C ARG A 113 -0.42 12.29 -15.92
N MET A 114 -1.13 12.47 -14.81
CA MET A 114 -2.51 12.01 -14.66
C MET A 114 -3.41 12.80 -15.61
N THR A 115 -4.39 12.16 -16.26
CA THR A 115 -5.37 12.84 -17.07
C THR A 115 -6.38 13.60 -16.21
N GLU A 116 -7.04 14.62 -16.75
CA GLU A 116 -8.08 15.39 -16.05
C GLU A 116 -9.25 14.50 -15.60
N MET A 117 -9.61 13.48 -16.38
CA MET A 117 -10.66 12.51 -16.00
C MET A 117 -10.25 11.69 -14.78
N GLN A 118 -9.01 11.23 -14.73
CA GLN A 118 -8.46 10.51 -13.58
C GLN A 118 -8.38 11.42 -12.36
N ALA A 119 -7.92 12.66 -12.52
CA ALA A 119 -7.86 13.64 -11.46
C ALA A 119 -9.25 13.97 -10.89
N ALA A 120 -10.25 14.15 -11.74
CA ALA A 120 -11.64 14.39 -11.33
C ALA A 120 -12.21 13.21 -10.52
N LEU A 121 -11.94 11.97 -10.95
CA LEU A 121 -12.30 10.78 -10.17
C LEU A 121 -11.59 10.78 -8.81
N GLY A 122 -10.29 11.10 -8.79
CA GLY A 122 -9.50 11.19 -7.57
C GLY A 122 -10.07 12.19 -6.57
N VAL A 123 -10.41 13.39 -7.01
CA VAL A 123 -11.06 14.42 -6.16
C VAL A 123 -12.36 13.89 -5.56
N SER A 124 -13.22 13.26 -6.38
CA SER A 124 -14.46 12.63 -5.92
C SER A 124 -14.25 11.51 -4.91
N GLN A 125 -13.21 10.69 -5.12
CA GLN A 125 -12.87 9.59 -4.19
C GLN A 125 -12.28 10.14 -2.88
N MET A 126 -11.38 11.11 -2.95
CA MET A 126 -10.74 11.72 -1.78
C MET A 126 -11.73 12.39 -0.83
N SER A 127 -12.80 12.98 -1.34
CA SER A 127 -13.85 13.57 -0.49
C SER A 127 -14.54 12.57 0.43
N ARG A 128 -14.44 11.27 0.14
CA ARG A 128 -15.04 10.15 0.90
C ARG A 128 -14.01 9.31 1.65
N LEU A 129 -12.73 9.68 1.61
CA LEU A 129 -11.64 8.89 2.18
C LEU A 129 -11.87 8.53 3.64
N HIS A 130 -12.27 9.50 4.47
CA HIS A 130 -12.50 9.29 5.90
C HIS A 130 -13.60 8.24 6.16
N ASP A 131 -14.69 8.29 5.41
CA ASP A 131 -15.78 7.32 5.52
C ASP A 131 -15.34 5.93 5.07
N PHE A 132 -14.55 5.83 3.99
CA PHE A 132 -14.02 4.56 3.51
C PHE A 132 -13.11 3.90 4.54
N VAL A 133 -12.19 4.66 5.12
CA VAL A 133 -11.25 4.14 6.13
C VAL A 133 -11.97 3.80 7.44
N ALA A 134 -12.91 4.62 7.88
CA ALA A 134 -13.71 4.34 9.07
C ALA A 134 -14.50 3.03 8.94
N LYS A 135 -15.19 2.83 7.81
CA LYS A 135 -15.92 1.58 7.54
C LYS A 135 -15.02 0.36 7.47
N ARG A 136 -13.85 0.47 6.82
CA ARG A 136 -12.85 -0.62 6.78
C ARG A 136 -12.35 -0.98 8.18
N ASN A 137 -12.10 0.00 9.04
CA ASN A 137 -11.70 -0.24 10.43
C ASN A 137 -12.82 -0.90 11.25
N ALA A 138 -14.07 -0.47 11.07
CA ALA A 138 -15.22 -1.11 11.75
C ALA A 138 -15.38 -2.59 11.33
N LEU A 139 -15.29 -2.89 10.03
CA LEU A 139 -15.32 -4.26 9.51
C LEU A 139 -14.13 -5.09 10.01
N ALA A 140 -12.93 -4.49 10.07
CA ALA A 140 -11.74 -5.17 10.59
C ALA A 140 -11.91 -5.51 12.08
N ALA A 141 -12.40 -4.59 12.90
CA ALA A 141 -12.68 -4.86 14.31
C ALA A 141 -13.72 -5.98 14.49
N ARG A 142 -14.73 -6.03 13.62
CA ARG A 142 -15.71 -7.11 13.61
C ARG A 142 -15.08 -8.47 13.24
N TYR A 143 -14.17 -8.51 12.26
CA TYR A 143 -13.38 -9.71 11.96
C TYR A 143 -12.53 -10.14 13.15
N ASP A 144 -11.83 -9.19 13.81
CA ASP A 144 -11.00 -9.48 14.99
C ASP A 144 -11.81 -10.20 16.09
N GLU A 145 -13.09 -9.82 16.29
CA GLU A 145 -13.98 -10.46 17.27
C GLU A 145 -14.50 -11.83 16.80
N LEU A 146 -14.99 -11.92 15.56
CA LEU A 146 -15.71 -13.10 15.08
C LEU A 146 -14.81 -14.26 14.66
N LEU A 147 -13.51 -13.98 14.44
CA LEU A 147 -12.48 -14.96 14.14
C LEU A 147 -11.73 -15.46 15.40
N LYS A 148 -12.05 -14.93 16.58
CA LYS A 148 -11.45 -15.39 17.85
C LYS A 148 -11.67 -16.88 18.06
N GLY A 149 -10.61 -17.56 18.53
CA GLY A 149 -10.64 -18.99 18.83
C GLY A 149 -10.45 -19.91 17.64
N LEU A 150 -10.40 -19.39 16.41
CA LEU A 150 -10.03 -20.17 15.23
C LEU A 150 -8.49 -20.35 15.17
N PRO A 151 -8.01 -21.41 14.51
CA PRO A 151 -6.57 -21.69 14.36
C PRO A 151 -5.90 -20.73 13.36
N LEU A 152 -5.97 -19.45 13.64
CA LEU A 152 -5.39 -18.36 12.85
C LEU A 152 -5.00 -17.18 13.73
N VAL A 153 -4.21 -16.26 13.16
CA VAL A 153 -3.82 -14.99 13.76
C VAL A 153 -4.41 -13.85 12.92
N THR A 154 -5.08 -12.91 13.57
CA THR A 154 -5.61 -11.69 12.95
C THR A 154 -4.54 -10.59 12.89
N PRO A 155 -4.68 -9.57 12.01
CA PRO A 155 -3.69 -8.50 11.87
C PRO A 155 -3.55 -7.69 13.16
N CYS A 156 -2.35 -7.67 13.73
CA CYS A 156 -2.01 -6.82 14.87
C CYS A 156 -1.95 -5.34 14.43
N GLN A 157 -2.26 -4.41 15.34
CA GLN A 157 -2.01 -2.99 15.18
C GLN A 157 -0.93 -2.56 16.17
N ILE A 158 0.10 -1.85 15.67
CA ILE A 158 1.08 -1.24 16.56
C ILE A 158 0.44 -0.05 17.31
N GLU A 159 0.94 0.22 18.49
CA GLU A 159 0.54 1.39 19.28
C GLU A 159 0.75 2.69 18.48
N ASP A 160 -0.03 3.70 18.76
CA ASP A 160 0.00 5.01 18.06
C ASP A 160 -0.27 4.95 16.55
N SER A 161 -0.83 3.84 16.03
CA SER A 161 -1.19 3.71 14.63
C SER A 161 -2.70 3.67 14.40
N TYR A 162 -3.13 4.22 13.27
CA TYR A 162 -4.45 4.04 12.70
C TYR A 162 -4.29 3.56 11.27
N SER A 163 -4.61 2.31 11.02
CA SER A 163 -4.40 1.70 9.71
C SER A 163 -5.38 2.19 8.66
N GLY A 164 -4.91 2.38 7.42
CA GLY A 164 -5.77 2.54 6.25
C GLY A 164 -6.62 1.30 5.94
N ARG A 165 -6.23 0.12 6.47
CA ARG A 165 -6.94 -1.16 6.30
C ARG A 165 -7.23 -1.49 4.83
N HIS A 166 -6.21 -1.37 3.99
CA HIS A 166 -6.33 -1.77 2.59
C HIS A 166 -6.60 -3.26 2.43
N LEU A 167 -5.88 -4.08 3.18
CA LEU A 167 -6.05 -5.52 3.23
C LEU A 167 -6.33 -5.97 4.67
N TYR A 168 -7.06 -7.09 4.79
CA TYR A 168 -7.17 -7.85 6.02
C TYR A 168 -6.57 -9.23 5.78
N VAL A 169 -5.40 -9.48 6.36
CA VAL A 169 -4.63 -10.71 6.15
C VAL A 169 -4.68 -11.53 7.41
N ILE A 170 -5.23 -12.73 7.31
CA ILE A 170 -5.13 -13.75 8.36
C ILE A 170 -3.88 -14.59 8.13
N ARG A 171 -3.25 -15.07 9.22
CA ARG A 171 -2.17 -16.05 9.15
C ARG A 171 -2.64 -17.36 9.77
N LEU A 172 -2.58 -18.44 9.02
CA LEU A 172 -3.03 -19.75 9.47
C LEU A 172 -2.02 -20.34 10.47
N LYS A 173 -2.51 -20.89 11.57
CA LYS A 173 -1.69 -21.69 12.47
C LYS A 173 -1.57 -23.12 11.91
N ILE A 174 -0.67 -23.29 10.96
CA ILE A 174 -0.54 -24.52 10.15
C ILE A 174 -0.41 -25.78 11.03
N ASN A 175 0.18 -25.68 12.20
CA ASN A 175 0.32 -26.81 13.15
C ASN A 175 -0.96 -27.13 13.94
N GLU A 176 -1.99 -26.28 13.87
CA GLU A 176 -3.28 -26.46 14.56
C GLU A 176 -4.41 -26.87 13.60
N ILE A 177 -4.14 -26.98 12.29
CA ILE A 177 -5.12 -27.37 11.26
C ILE A 177 -4.72 -28.68 10.56
N THR A 178 -5.69 -29.36 9.95
CA THR A 178 -5.47 -30.66 9.27
C THR A 178 -5.24 -30.52 7.76
N ILE A 179 -5.46 -29.34 7.22
CA ILE A 179 -5.32 -29.02 5.79
C ILE A 179 -4.11 -28.11 5.56
N THR A 180 -3.55 -28.15 4.37
CA THR A 180 -2.45 -27.28 3.98
C THR A 180 -2.95 -25.85 3.68
N HIS A 181 -2.04 -24.88 3.68
CA HIS A 181 -2.32 -23.50 3.26
C HIS A 181 -2.98 -23.45 1.86
N LYS A 182 -2.44 -24.25 0.91
CA LYS A 182 -3.00 -24.35 -0.46
C LYS A 182 -4.42 -24.88 -0.45
N GLU A 183 -4.67 -25.97 0.26
CA GLU A 183 -6.02 -26.55 0.36
C GLU A 183 -7.02 -25.60 1.02
N CYS A 184 -6.60 -24.88 2.05
CA CYS A 184 -7.41 -23.83 2.67
C CYS A 184 -7.76 -22.73 1.65
N PHE A 185 -6.77 -22.22 0.93
CA PHE A 185 -6.96 -21.20 -0.10
C PHE A 185 -7.93 -21.68 -1.20
N ASP A 186 -7.73 -22.89 -1.73
CA ASP A 186 -8.54 -23.44 -2.79
C ASP A 186 -10.00 -23.65 -2.33
N GLN A 187 -10.21 -24.23 -1.14
CA GLN A 187 -11.55 -24.46 -0.58
C GLN A 187 -12.31 -23.15 -0.32
N LEU A 188 -11.65 -22.10 0.15
CA LEU A 188 -12.25 -20.77 0.31
C LEU A 188 -12.74 -20.23 -1.04
N ARG A 189 -11.92 -20.36 -2.09
CA ARG A 189 -12.29 -19.91 -3.44
C ARG A 189 -13.42 -20.74 -4.06
N GLU A 190 -13.39 -22.05 -3.91
CA GLU A 190 -14.43 -22.96 -4.39
C GLU A 190 -15.79 -22.68 -3.76
N ARG A 191 -15.79 -22.19 -2.51
CA ARG A 191 -16.99 -21.76 -1.78
C ARG A 191 -17.36 -20.28 -2.02
N GLY A 192 -16.75 -19.63 -3.01
CA GLY A 192 -17.11 -18.28 -3.46
C GLY A 192 -16.47 -17.13 -2.67
N ILE A 193 -15.52 -17.41 -1.78
CA ILE A 193 -14.79 -16.36 -1.06
C ILE A 193 -13.59 -15.90 -1.89
N GLY A 194 -13.58 -14.64 -2.28
CA GLY A 194 -12.51 -14.02 -3.08
C GLY A 194 -11.24 -13.76 -2.27
N VAL A 195 -10.51 -14.81 -1.92
CA VAL A 195 -9.23 -14.70 -1.22
C VAL A 195 -8.06 -14.47 -2.18
N ASN A 196 -6.99 -13.87 -1.67
CA ASN A 196 -5.73 -13.68 -2.39
C ASN A 196 -4.54 -13.81 -1.43
N LEU A 197 -3.31 -13.81 -1.99
CA LEU A 197 -2.07 -13.82 -1.23
C LEU A 197 -1.24 -12.58 -1.59
N HIS A 198 -0.88 -11.78 -0.60
CA HIS A 198 -0.09 -10.56 -0.73
C HIS A 198 1.12 -10.60 0.21
N TYR A 199 2.34 -11.00 -0.28
CA TYR A 199 2.68 -11.33 -1.66
C TYR A 199 3.66 -12.51 -1.71
N ILE A 200 3.93 -13.05 -2.91
CA ILE A 200 5.09 -13.94 -3.11
C ILE A 200 6.34 -13.11 -2.80
N PRO A 201 7.27 -13.59 -1.95
CA PRO A 201 8.47 -12.84 -1.62
C PRO A 201 9.31 -12.52 -2.86
N VAL A 202 9.68 -11.25 -3.02
CA VAL A 202 10.34 -10.74 -4.24
C VAL A 202 11.65 -11.48 -4.55
N HIS A 203 12.43 -11.81 -3.52
CA HIS A 203 13.71 -12.53 -3.67
C HIS A 203 13.53 -13.94 -4.23
N THR A 204 12.32 -14.54 -4.17
CA THR A 204 12.05 -15.87 -4.73
C THR A 204 11.68 -15.81 -6.22
N GLN A 205 11.45 -14.62 -6.78
CA GLN A 205 11.07 -14.46 -8.18
C GLN A 205 12.26 -14.74 -9.12
N PRO A 206 12.03 -15.42 -10.26
CA PRO A 206 13.11 -15.80 -11.20
C PRO A 206 14.02 -14.64 -11.60
N TYR A 207 13.42 -13.49 -11.95
CA TYR A 207 14.17 -12.30 -12.36
C TYR A 207 15.21 -11.85 -11.32
N TYR A 208 14.82 -11.78 -10.04
CA TYR A 208 15.72 -11.37 -8.97
C TYR A 208 16.76 -12.43 -8.63
N LYS A 209 16.43 -13.72 -8.80
CA LYS A 209 17.42 -14.81 -8.68
C LYS A 209 18.47 -14.74 -9.78
N GLU A 210 18.07 -14.43 -11.02
CA GLU A 210 18.98 -14.30 -12.16
C GLU A 210 19.94 -13.10 -12.02
N LEU A 211 19.56 -12.06 -11.28
CA LEU A 211 20.45 -10.94 -10.97
C LEU A 211 21.59 -11.30 -10.02
N GLY A 212 21.64 -12.54 -9.51
CA GLY A 212 22.66 -13.01 -8.58
C GLY A 212 22.61 -12.36 -7.20
N LEU A 213 21.48 -11.74 -6.85
CA LEU A 213 21.27 -11.18 -5.53
C LEU A 213 21.10 -12.32 -4.52
N VAL A 214 22.08 -12.50 -3.65
CA VAL A 214 22.01 -13.48 -2.58
C VAL A 214 21.42 -12.80 -1.36
N PHE A 215 20.17 -13.12 -1.08
CA PHE A 215 19.52 -12.69 0.17
C PHE A 215 19.70 -13.80 1.21
N THR A 216 20.35 -13.47 2.31
CA THR A 216 20.47 -14.36 3.47
C THR A 216 19.46 -13.95 4.53
N GLN A 217 18.77 -14.92 5.12
CA GLN A 217 17.88 -14.71 6.28
C GLN A 217 16.67 -13.80 6.02
N LEU A 218 15.83 -14.19 5.07
CA LEU A 218 14.50 -13.59 4.86
C LEU A 218 13.38 -14.53 5.38
N ASP A 219 13.67 -15.26 6.45
CA ASP A 219 12.81 -16.30 7.03
C ASP A 219 11.42 -15.78 7.38
N GLU A 220 11.31 -14.53 7.86
CA GLU A 220 10.03 -13.92 8.20
C GLU A 220 9.15 -13.67 6.96
N ALA A 221 9.75 -13.26 5.84
CA ALA A 221 9.01 -13.07 4.59
C ALA A 221 8.53 -14.41 4.01
N GLU A 222 9.36 -15.46 4.13
CA GLU A 222 8.98 -16.81 3.68
C GLU A 222 7.95 -17.44 4.59
N SER A 223 8.10 -17.30 5.92
CA SER A 223 7.10 -17.74 6.90
C SER A 223 5.74 -17.07 6.68
N TYR A 224 5.75 -15.76 6.46
CA TYR A 224 4.52 -15.03 6.13
C TYR A 224 3.86 -15.56 4.86
N TYR A 225 4.63 -15.84 3.82
CA TYR A 225 4.12 -16.39 2.56
C TYR A 225 3.48 -17.78 2.72
N GLN A 226 3.98 -18.58 3.63
CA GLN A 226 3.52 -19.95 3.86
C GLN A 226 2.17 -20.04 4.58
N ASP A 227 1.73 -18.98 5.25
CA ASP A 227 0.53 -19.03 6.09
C ASP A 227 -0.46 -17.88 5.89
N ALA A 228 -0.09 -16.84 5.11
CA ALA A 228 -0.91 -15.65 4.93
C ALA A 228 -2.02 -15.84 3.88
N ILE A 229 -3.24 -15.42 4.21
CA ILE A 229 -4.37 -15.32 3.28
C ILE A 229 -5.05 -13.96 3.47
N SER A 230 -5.17 -13.18 2.39
CA SER A 230 -5.97 -11.96 2.39
C SER A 230 -7.44 -12.31 2.17
N ILE A 231 -8.28 -11.98 3.14
CA ILE A 231 -9.74 -12.16 3.05
C ILE A 231 -10.43 -10.87 2.63
N PRO A 232 -11.68 -10.93 2.11
CA PRO A 232 -12.37 -9.75 1.61
C PRO A 232 -12.51 -8.64 2.65
N LEU A 233 -12.12 -7.43 2.28
CA LEU A 233 -12.34 -6.20 3.06
C LEU A 233 -12.50 -5.02 2.10
N PHE A 234 -13.69 -4.42 2.03
CA PHE A 234 -13.96 -3.23 1.23
C PHE A 234 -15.05 -2.37 1.87
N HIS A 235 -15.03 -1.07 1.67
CA HIS A 235 -15.87 -0.12 2.39
C HIS A 235 -17.38 -0.33 2.21
N ALA A 236 -17.81 -0.89 1.09
CA ALA A 236 -19.22 -1.17 0.80
C ALA A 236 -19.66 -2.58 1.25
N MET A 237 -18.78 -3.35 1.89
CA MET A 237 -19.09 -4.68 2.40
C MET A 237 -20.18 -4.61 3.48
N THR A 238 -21.21 -5.44 3.33
CA THR A 238 -22.27 -5.56 4.31
C THR A 238 -21.92 -6.56 5.41
N GLU A 239 -22.56 -6.47 6.57
CA GLU A 239 -22.40 -7.45 7.64
C GLU A 239 -22.78 -8.87 7.18
N ALA A 240 -23.84 -9.03 6.38
CA ALA A 240 -24.24 -10.32 5.86
C ALA A 240 -23.17 -10.96 4.94
N GLN A 241 -22.49 -10.14 4.10
CA GLN A 241 -21.35 -10.61 3.31
C GLN A 241 -20.18 -11.01 4.20
N GLN A 242 -19.93 -10.25 5.26
CA GLN A 242 -18.89 -10.58 6.22
C GLN A 242 -19.22 -11.86 7.00
N ASP A 243 -20.48 -12.06 7.39
CA ASP A 243 -20.95 -13.29 8.06
C ASP A 243 -20.74 -14.51 7.18
N GLU A 244 -20.99 -14.41 5.88
CA GLU A 244 -20.75 -15.51 4.94
C GLU A 244 -19.24 -15.85 4.85
N VAL A 245 -18.37 -14.85 4.78
CA VAL A 245 -16.90 -15.05 4.82
C VAL A 245 -16.51 -15.81 6.09
N ILE A 246 -16.99 -15.36 7.25
CA ILE A 246 -16.66 -15.95 8.55
C ILE A 246 -17.19 -17.39 8.66
N LYS A 247 -18.41 -17.63 8.22
CA LYS A 247 -19.02 -18.96 8.18
C LYS A 247 -18.16 -19.92 7.38
N VAL A 248 -17.80 -19.54 6.16
CA VAL A 248 -16.98 -20.39 5.28
C VAL A 248 -15.59 -20.64 5.87
N ILE A 249 -14.95 -19.63 6.46
CA ILE A 249 -13.66 -19.81 7.16
C ILE A 249 -13.78 -20.84 8.28
N LYS A 250 -14.84 -20.76 9.10
CA LYS A 250 -15.11 -21.74 10.18
C LYS A 250 -15.29 -23.16 9.64
N GLU A 251 -16.07 -23.32 8.58
CA GLU A 251 -16.31 -24.63 7.95
C GLU A 251 -15.07 -25.24 7.30
N VAL A 252 -14.10 -24.42 6.87
CA VAL A 252 -12.85 -24.87 6.24
C VAL A 252 -11.78 -25.22 7.28
N LEU A 253 -11.76 -24.50 8.43
CA LEU A 253 -10.69 -24.65 9.43
C LEU A 253 -11.06 -25.56 10.61
N VAL A 254 -12.34 -25.85 10.82
CA VAL A 254 -12.86 -26.66 11.95
C VAL A 254 -13.62 -27.86 11.43
#